data_cdd8c6c0fe6e55539a52d148c3716f3c
#
_entry.id   cdd8c6c0fe6e55539a52d148c3716f3c
#
_cell.length_a   1.000
_cell.length_b   1.000
_cell.length_c   1.000
_cell.angle_alpha   90.00
_cell.angle_beta   90.00
_cell.angle_gamma   90.00
#
_symmetry.space_group_name_H-M   'P 1'
#
loop_
_entity.id
_entity.type
_entity.pdbx_description
1 polymer ?
#
loop_
_entity_poly.entity_id
_entity_poly.type
_entity_poly.pdbx_seq_one_letter_code
_entity_poly.pdbx_strand_id
1 'polypeptide(L)'
;MFANVDEAISWITSRTRSAHQASDFRQYVQSLGNPQLKLKCLHVAGTNGKGSTTNYLRSILQKAGYKVGSFTSPHLMTHLDRIRINDENISADYFLKIINEKQQEWESHDLTMFEIDTLISIYYFLDQQVDYAVYEVGLGGRLDPTNIIMPIGAVITNIEMDHMNILGNTIRQIAREKAGIIKDGLTFATFEKKRAAIEVFNMAAKVHKAKMIRTHQARNVKISDHIEFDYQSYHVSLPTIAPYQILNASAAIALLRALKREKKLQISKADILQGLQTSWAVRFEQVSEKPRVIIDGAHNENGIDELCHALAQIPEEKVIVFSALKDKRYRQMLEKLQGQGELIITEFASKRSTTAENLAEGLEGVTVIDDWNEAIDEALRRNKTVIITGSLYFISLVRERFLKQ
;
A
#
# COMPACT_ATOMS: atom_id res chain seq x y z
N MET A 1 -15.21 22.58 17.42
CA MET A 1 -14.79 22.97 16.07
C MET A 1 -13.29 23.25 16.07
N PHE A 2 -12.54 22.63 15.16
CA PHE A 2 -11.09 22.84 15.00
C PHE A 2 -10.83 24.08 14.16
N ALA A 3 -9.77 24.83 14.51
CA ALA A 3 -9.40 26.06 13.82
C ALA A 3 -8.63 25.79 12.51
N ASN A 4 -7.92 24.67 12.44
CA ASN A 4 -7.10 24.29 11.30
C ASN A 4 -7.06 22.75 11.10
N VAL A 5 -6.51 22.33 9.96
CA VAL A 5 -6.45 20.93 9.57
C VAL A 5 -5.54 20.11 10.49
N ASP A 6 -4.49 20.69 11.06
CA ASP A 6 -3.54 19.97 11.92
C ASP A 6 -4.17 19.59 13.26
N GLU A 7 -5.01 20.46 13.82
CA GLU A 7 -5.84 20.15 14.99
C GLU A 7 -6.80 19.00 14.69
N ALA A 8 -7.47 19.05 13.53
CA ALA A 8 -8.38 17.99 13.09
C ALA A 8 -7.66 16.65 12.89
N ILE A 9 -6.46 16.67 12.28
CA ILE A 9 -5.61 15.47 12.12
C ILE A 9 -5.15 14.96 13.49
N SER A 10 -4.76 15.83 14.41
CA SER A 10 -4.36 15.44 15.76
C SER A 10 -5.51 14.75 16.49
N TRP A 11 -6.72 15.29 16.38
CA TRP A 11 -7.91 14.68 16.97
C TRP A 11 -8.20 13.31 16.38
N ILE A 12 -8.26 13.18 15.05
CA ILE A 12 -8.57 11.90 14.40
C ILE A 12 -7.52 10.82 14.70
N THR A 13 -6.23 11.18 14.72
CA THR A 13 -5.13 10.25 15.01
C THR A 13 -5.06 9.82 16.48
N SER A 14 -5.65 10.59 17.39
CA SER A 14 -5.81 10.21 18.80
C SER A 14 -6.86 9.12 19.02
N ARG A 15 -7.77 8.91 18.06
CA ARG A 15 -8.87 7.95 18.15
C ARG A 15 -8.36 6.52 17.88
N THR A 16 -7.84 5.95 18.93
CA THR A 16 -7.35 4.57 18.93
C THR A 16 -8.53 3.60 19.08
N ARG A 17 -8.24 2.32 18.95
CA ARG A 17 -9.23 1.24 19.06
C ARG A 17 -9.89 1.28 20.45
N SER A 18 -11.19 1.43 20.47
CA SER A 18 -12.04 1.34 21.65
C SER A 18 -12.62 -0.09 21.81
N ALA A 19 -13.54 -0.28 22.74
CA ALA A 19 -14.33 -1.52 22.87
C ALA A 19 -15.28 -1.78 21.68
N HIS A 20 -15.44 -0.81 20.80
CA HIS A 20 -16.23 -0.82 19.58
C HIS A 20 -15.84 -1.96 18.62
N GLN A 21 -16.82 -2.65 18.07
CA GLN A 21 -16.63 -3.78 17.14
C GLN A 21 -16.91 -3.34 15.70
N ALA A 22 -16.33 -4.05 14.73
CA ALA A 22 -16.60 -3.79 13.31
C ALA A 22 -18.08 -3.90 12.92
N SER A 23 -18.91 -4.63 13.71
CA SER A 23 -20.37 -4.69 13.58
C SER A 23 -21.01 -3.33 13.83
N ASP A 24 -20.53 -2.58 14.81
CA ASP A 24 -21.10 -1.30 15.26
C ASP A 24 -20.87 -0.24 14.18
N PHE A 25 -19.69 -0.23 13.57
CA PHE A 25 -19.40 0.61 12.42
C PHE A 25 -20.33 0.33 11.23
N ARG A 26 -20.59 -0.96 10.94
CA ARG A 26 -21.51 -1.32 9.86
C ARG A 26 -22.95 -0.89 10.15
N GLN A 27 -23.42 -1.05 11.39
CA GLN A 27 -24.75 -0.60 11.81
C GLN A 27 -24.86 0.91 11.71
N TYR A 28 -23.82 1.64 12.14
CA TYR A 28 -23.78 3.09 11.98
C TYR A 28 -23.85 3.52 10.50
N VAL A 29 -23.06 2.92 9.62
CA VAL A 29 -23.11 3.21 8.18
C VAL A 29 -24.49 2.86 7.57
N GLN A 30 -25.12 1.79 8.07
CA GLN A 30 -26.49 1.44 7.66
C GLN A 30 -27.51 2.50 8.10
N SER A 31 -27.38 3.07 9.28
CA SER A 31 -28.25 4.17 9.75
C SER A 31 -28.11 5.44 8.89
N LEU A 32 -26.95 5.65 8.26
CA LEU A 32 -26.68 6.71 7.28
C LEU A 32 -27.29 6.41 5.88
N GLY A 33 -28.01 5.29 5.71
CA GLY A 33 -28.57 4.87 4.42
C GLY A 33 -27.56 4.26 3.46
N ASN A 34 -26.43 3.74 3.95
CA ASN A 34 -25.39 3.07 3.17
C ASN A 34 -24.85 3.93 1.99
N PRO A 35 -24.30 5.10 2.23
CA PRO A 35 -23.83 6.01 1.16
C PRO A 35 -22.78 5.37 0.26
N GLN A 36 -21.93 4.47 0.78
CA GLN A 36 -20.88 3.76 0.06
C GLN A 36 -21.42 2.89 -1.11
N LEU A 37 -22.67 2.47 -1.07
CA LEU A 37 -23.28 1.66 -2.13
C LEU A 37 -23.55 2.43 -3.41
N LYS A 38 -23.48 3.76 -3.37
CA LYS A 38 -23.60 4.62 -4.55
C LYS A 38 -22.31 4.71 -5.36
N LEU A 39 -21.17 4.25 -4.80
CA LEU A 39 -19.87 4.29 -5.47
C LEU A 39 -19.61 2.99 -6.23
N LYS A 40 -19.07 3.11 -7.44
CA LYS A 40 -18.51 1.97 -8.19
C LYS A 40 -17.08 1.74 -7.72
N CYS A 41 -16.86 0.71 -6.90
CA CYS A 41 -15.58 0.51 -6.23
C CYS A 41 -14.77 -0.67 -6.79
N LEU A 42 -13.44 -0.56 -6.72
CA LEU A 42 -12.49 -1.67 -6.74
C LEU A 42 -11.88 -1.81 -5.33
N HIS A 43 -11.60 -3.04 -4.90
CA HIS A 43 -11.07 -3.31 -3.58
C HIS A 43 -9.76 -4.10 -3.64
N VAL A 44 -8.74 -3.65 -2.92
CA VAL A 44 -7.40 -4.26 -2.97
C VAL A 44 -6.97 -4.70 -1.58
N ALA A 45 -6.79 -6.01 -1.39
CA ALA A 45 -6.23 -6.62 -0.19
C ALA A 45 -4.93 -7.35 -0.51
N GLY A 46 -4.21 -7.78 0.52
CA GLY A 46 -2.98 -8.54 0.43
C GLY A 46 -1.99 -8.18 1.54
N THR A 47 -0.85 -8.84 1.58
CA THR A 47 0.21 -8.46 2.52
C THR A 47 1.07 -7.36 1.92
N ASN A 48 1.73 -7.61 0.81
CA ASN A 48 2.55 -6.65 0.08
C ASN A 48 1.91 -6.27 -1.26
N GLY A 49 2.28 -5.13 -1.84
CA GLY A 49 1.84 -4.70 -3.16
C GLY A 49 0.45 -4.05 -3.23
N LYS A 50 -0.28 -3.91 -2.11
CA LYS A 50 -1.61 -3.27 -2.10
C LYS A 50 -1.59 -1.86 -2.70
N GLY A 51 -0.78 -0.95 -2.13
CA GLY A 51 -0.70 0.45 -2.58
C GLY A 51 -0.27 0.58 -4.04
N SER A 52 0.76 -0.20 -4.48
CA SER A 52 1.18 -0.22 -5.89
C SER A 52 0.05 -0.70 -6.83
N THR A 53 -0.66 -1.76 -6.46
CA THR A 53 -1.79 -2.28 -7.25
C THR A 53 -2.94 -1.27 -7.28
N THR A 54 -3.25 -0.63 -6.14
CA THR A 54 -4.25 0.45 -6.05
C THR A 54 -3.88 1.60 -7.00
N ASN A 55 -2.61 2.02 -6.99
CA ASN A 55 -2.12 3.08 -7.88
C ASN A 55 -2.21 2.69 -9.36
N TYR A 56 -1.83 1.47 -9.74
CA TYR A 56 -1.99 1.01 -11.12
C TYR A 56 -3.45 1.00 -11.56
N LEU A 57 -4.36 0.49 -10.73
CA LEU A 57 -5.80 0.48 -11.03
C LEU A 57 -6.34 1.90 -11.20
N ARG A 58 -6.00 2.82 -10.27
CA ARG A 58 -6.37 4.23 -10.34
C ARG A 58 -5.84 4.88 -11.62
N SER A 59 -4.55 4.75 -11.88
CA SER A 59 -3.89 5.40 -13.02
C SER A 59 -4.43 4.91 -14.36
N ILE A 60 -4.68 3.60 -14.50
CA ILE A 60 -5.28 3.04 -15.73
C ILE A 60 -6.68 3.58 -15.97
N LEU A 61 -7.52 3.64 -14.93
CA LEU A 61 -8.86 4.20 -15.04
C LEU A 61 -8.83 5.71 -15.34
N GLN A 62 -7.89 6.45 -14.74
CA GLN A 62 -7.68 7.86 -15.04
C GLN A 62 -7.25 8.09 -16.49
N LYS A 63 -6.36 7.25 -17.05
CA LYS A 63 -5.96 7.31 -18.47
C LYS A 63 -7.09 6.95 -19.41
N ALA A 64 -8.06 6.17 -18.97
CA ALA A 64 -9.30 5.91 -19.71
C ALA A 64 -10.32 7.07 -19.64
N GLY A 65 -9.96 8.21 -19.02
CA GLY A 65 -10.77 9.42 -18.97
C GLY A 65 -11.72 9.48 -17.76
N TYR A 66 -11.64 8.56 -16.81
CA TYR A 66 -12.49 8.57 -15.62
C TYR A 66 -11.92 9.48 -14.52
N LYS A 67 -12.81 10.09 -13.74
CA LYS A 67 -12.49 10.72 -12.46
C LYS A 67 -12.44 9.64 -11.39
N VAL A 68 -11.26 9.41 -10.81
CA VAL A 68 -11.01 8.23 -9.97
C VAL A 68 -10.64 8.64 -8.55
N GLY A 69 -11.46 8.24 -7.58
CA GLY A 69 -11.09 8.30 -6.17
C GLY A 69 -10.13 7.17 -5.80
N SER A 70 -9.20 7.41 -4.89
CA SER A 70 -8.39 6.36 -4.27
C SER A 70 -8.24 6.59 -2.76
N PHE A 71 -8.35 5.49 -2.00
CA PHE A 71 -8.14 5.45 -0.57
C PHE A 71 -7.01 4.48 -0.27
N THR A 72 -5.93 4.97 0.36
CA THR A 72 -4.69 4.22 0.60
C THR A 72 -4.21 4.32 2.04
N SER A 73 -3.43 3.35 2.50
CA SER A 73 -2.87 3.34 3.85
C SER A 73 -1.53 2.57 3.94
N PRO A 74 -0.65 2.98 4.86
CA PRO A 74 -0.68 4.23 5.61
C PRO A 74 -0.50 5.45 4.71
N HIS A 75 -0.65 6.67 5.25
CA HIS A 75 -0.23 7.89 4.55
C HIS A 75 1.29 7.91 4.35
N LEU A 76 1.75 8.63 3.33
CA LEU A 76 3.16 8.70 2.96
C LEU A 76 3.81 10.01 3.41
N MET A 77 3.17 11.15 3.15
CA MET A 77 3.71 12.47 3.48
C MET A 77 2.81 13.20 4.48
N THR A 78 1.53 13.22 4.22
CA THR A 78 0.53 13.88 5.05
C THR A 78 -0.67 12.98 5.25
N HIS A 79 -1.43 13.16 6.33
CA HIS A 79 -2.66 12.40 6.56
C HIS A 79 -3.64 12.51 5.38
N LEU A 80 -3.62 13.64 4.68
CA LEU A 80 -4.51 13.93 3.54
C LEU A 80 -4.23 13.05 2.31
N ASP A 81 -3.01 12.54 2.16
CA ASP A 81 -2.66 11.72 0.99
C ASP A 81 -3.28 10.33 0.98
N ARG A 82 -3.98 9.95 2.07
CA ARG A 82 -4.81 8.73 2.12
C ARG A 82 -5.98 8.79 1.16
N ILE A 83 -6.50 10.00 0.89
CA ILE A 83 -7.70 10.25 0.10
C ILE A 83 -7.32 11.12 -1.10
N ARG A 84 -7.43 10.58 -2.30
CA ARG A 84 -7.07 11.29 -3.53
C ARG A 84 -8.17 11.18 -4.57
N ILE A 85 -8.25 12.19 -5.42
CA ILE A 85 -8.97 12.11 -6.70
C ILE A 85 -7.95 12.33 -7.80
N ASN A 86 -7.81 11.33 -8.66
CA ASN A 86 -6.73 11.25 -9.63
C ASN A 86 -5.37 11.36 -8.91
N ASP A 87 -4.58 12.40 -9.20
CA ASP A 87 -3.25 12.60 -8.60
C ASP A 87 -3.26 13.60 -7.43
N GLU A 88 -4.42 14.20 -7.10
CA GLU A 88 -4.54 15.25 -6.10
C GLU A 88 -5.09 14.74 -4.78
N ASN A 89 -4.48 15.15 -3.68
CA ASN A 89 -4.97 14.85 -2.33
C ASN A 89 -6.28 15.61 -2.07
N ILE A 90 -7.08 15.08 -1.14
CA ILE A 90 -8.22 15.84 -0.58
C ILE A 90 -7.71 17.18 -0.04
N SER A 91 -8.45 18.27 -0.31
CA SER A 91 -8.06 19.57 0.19
C SER A 91 -8.19 19.68 1.70
N ALA A 92 -7.29 20.45 2.33
CA ALA A 92 -7.32 20.72 3.76
C ALA A 92 -8.65 21.33 4.19
N ASP A 93 -9.21 22.22 3.37
CA ASP A 93 -10.49 22.89 3.65
C ASP A 93 -11.66 21.91 3.67
N TYR A 94 -11.73 20.97 2.69
CA TYR A 94 -12.80 19.97 2.68
C TYR A 94 -12.65 19.01 3.87
N PHE A 95 -11.42 18.57 4.16
CA PHE A 95 -11.14 17.68 5.28
C PHE A 95 -11.50 18.31 6.62
N LEU A 96 -11.11 19.56 6.85
CA LEU A 96 -11.45 20.32 8.04
C LEU A 96 -12.96 20.54 8.16
N LYS A 97 -13.62 20.93 7.06
CA LYS A 97 -15.06 21.15 7.02
C LYS A 97 -15.83 19.90 7.45
N ILE A 98 -15.58 18.75 6.83
CA ILE A 98 -16.32 17.52 7.10
C ILE A 98 -16.10 17.02 8.54
N ILE A 99 -14.89 17.17 9.07
CA ILE A 99 -14.61 16.81 10.47
C ILE A 99 -15.38 17.75 11.41
N ASN A 100 -15.34 19.05 11.19
CA ASN A 100 -16.07 20.02 12.01
C ASN A 100 -17.59 19.81 11.99
N GLU A 101 -18.14 19.38 10.85
CA GLU A 101 -19.57 19.07 10.71
C GLU A 101 -19.96 17.77 11.42
N LYS A 102 -19.05 16.79 11.50
CA LYS A 102 -19.37 15.42 11.93
C LYS A 102 -18.71 14.99 13.24
N GLN A 103 -17.83 15.81 13.82
CA GLN A 103 -17.03 15.44 15.00
C GLN A 103 -17.91 14.87 16.13
N GLN A 104 -18.95 15.58 16.56
CA GLN A 104 -19.79 15.16 17.69
C GLN A 104 -20.53 13.85 17.41
N GLU A 105 -21.02 13.68 16.17
CA GLU A 105 -21.67 12.45 15.72
C GLU A 105 -20.69 11.26 15.76
N TRP A 106 -19.48 11.44 15.22
CA TRP A 106 -18.45 10.39 15.20
C TRP A 106 -17.90 10.06 16.59
N GLU A 107 -17.82 11.06 17.48
CA GLU A 107 -17.47 10.84 18.89
C GLU A 107 -18.54 10.02 19.62
N SER A 108 -19.81 10.34 19.43
CA SER A 108 -20.92 9.64 20.08
C SER A 108 -21.04 8.17 19.66
N HIS A 109 -20.55 7.83 18.47
CA HIS A 109 -20.45 6.44 17.95
C HIS A 109 -19.08 5.81 18.19
N ASP A 110 -18.18 6.46 18.93
CA ASP A 110 -16.83 5.99 19.28
C ASP A 110 -16.01 5.51 18.07
N LEU A 111 -16.15 6.20 16.93
CA LEU A 111 -15.46 5.79 15.69
C LEU A 111 -13.94 5.95 15.82
N THR A 112 -13.22 4.99 15.28
CA THR A 112 -11.77 5.00 15.18
C THR A 112 -11.28 5.87 14.03
N MET A 113 -9.99 6.27 14.06
CA MET A 113 -9.36 7.03 12.98
C MET A 113 -9.65 6.45 11.59
N PHE A 114 -9.47 5.14 11.42
CA PHE A 114 -9.58 4.53 10.09
C PHE A 114 -11.03 4.40 9.61
N GLU A 115 -12.01 4.28 10.52
CA GLU A 115 -13.43 4.34 10.20
C GLU A 115 -13.84 5.73 9.75
N ILE A 116 -13.35 6.76 10.44
CA ILE A 116 -13.56 8.17 10.07
C ILE A 116 -12.94 8.48 8.71
N ASP A 117 -11.67 8.09 8.49
CA ASP A 117 -11.00 8.25 7.19
C ASP A 117 -11.79 7.59 6.05
N THR A 118 -12.32 6.38 6.31
CA THR A 118 -13.17 5.67 5.34
C THR A 118 -14.44 6.45 5.02
N LEU A 119 -15.12 7.02 6.03
CA LEU A 119 -16.32 7.85 5.82
C LEU A 119 -16.00 9.15 5.08
N ILE A 120 -14.93 9.85 5.46
CA ILE A 120 -14.48 11.06 4.76
C ILE A 120 -14.26 10.76 3.28
N SER A 121 -13.59 9.64 2.97
CA SER A 121 -13.36 9.24 1.58
C SER A 121 -14.66 9.02 0.81
N ILE A 122 -15.64 8.36 1.44
CA ILE A 122 -16.95 8.09 0.81
C ILE A 122 -17.68 9.40 0.52
N TYR A 123 -17.78 10.30 1.51
CA TYR A 123 -18.44 11.59 1.32
C TYR A 123 -17.75 12.44 0.26
N TYR A 124 -16.41 12.53 0.33
CA TYR A 124 -15.63 13.27 -0.66
C TYR A 124 -15.80 12.75 -2.08
N PHE A 125 -15.76 11.44 -2.27
CA PHE A 125 -15.93 10.83 -3.59
C PHE A 125 -17.35 11.01 -4.14
N LEU A 126 -18.35 10.98 -3.29
CA LEU A 126 -19.75 11.26 -3.70
C LEU A 126 -19.95 12.73 -4.07
N ASP A 127 -19.48 13.64 -3.24
CA ASP A 127 -19.60 15.11 -3.47
C ASP A 127 -18.84 15.52 -4.74
N GLN A 128 -17.71 14.90 -4.97
CA GLN A 128 -16.89 15.13 -6.16
C GLN A 128 -17.33 14.32 -7.39
N GLN A 129 -18.37 13.49 -7.27
CA GLN A 129 -18.93 12.69 -8.36
C GLN A 129 -17.89 11.85 -9.12
N VAL A 130 -17.05 11.11 -8.39
CA VAL A 130 -16.08 10.22 -9.03
C VAL A 130 -16.78 9.09 -9.79
N ASP A 131 -16.23 8.71 -10.95
CA ASP A 131 -16.76 7.59 -11.76
C ASP A 131 -16.46 6.24 -11.11
N TYR A 132 -15.27 6.11 -10.52
CA TYR A 132 -14.78 4.92 -9.81
C TYR A 132 -14.01 5.31 -8.56
N ALA A 133 -14.00 4.42 -7.57
CA ALA A 133 -13.15 4.53 -6.39
C ALA A 133 -12.34 3.25 -6.19
N VAL A 134 -11.05 3.36 -5.89
CA VAL A 134 -10.17 2.22 -5.59
C VAL A 134 -9.79 2.27 -4.12
N TYR A 135 -10.21 1.28 -3.36
CA TYR A 135 -9.96 1.18 -1.93
C TYR A 135 -8.88 0.17 -1.62
N GLU A 136 -7.85 0.61 -0.92
CA GLU A 136 -6.86 -0.26 -0.29
C GLU A 136 -7.34 -0.67 1.10
N VAL A 137 -7.30 -1.98 1.40
CA VAL A 137 -7.54 -2.52 2.75
C VAL A 137 -6.43 -2.06 3.68
N GLY A 138 -6.78 -1.52 4.84
CA GLY A 138 -5.81 -1.13 5.85
C GLY A 138 -5.17 -2.35 6.52
N LEU A 139 -5.99 -3.25 7.07
CA LEU A 139 -5.52 -4.44 7.77
C LEU A 139 -6.47 -5.62 7.59
N GLY A 140 -5.90 -6.77 7.21
CA GLY A 140 -6.69 -8.00 7.05
C GLY A 140 -7.62 -7.94 5.83
N GLY A 141 -8.89 -7.68 6.03
CA GLY A 141 -9.93 -7.55 5.01
C GLY A 141 -11.33 -7.76 5.59
N ARG A 142 -11.61 -8.89 6.21
CA ARG A 142 -12.95 -9.28 6.71
C ARG A 142 -13.55 -8.25 7.68
N LEU A 143 -12.76 -7.74 8.59
CA LEU A 143 -13.15 -6.76 9.61
C LEU A 143 -12.62 -5.35 9.34
N ASP A 144 -12.01 -5.14 8.17
CA ASP A 144 -11.50 -3.83 7.80
C ASP A 144 -12.63 -2.82 7.56
N PRO A 145 -12.53 -1.58 8.01
CA PRO A 145 -13.54 -0.55 7.77
C PRO A 145 -13.88 -0.36 6.28
N THR A 146 -12.92 -0.53 5.37
CA THR A 146 -13.20 -0.44 3.93
C THR A 146 -14.12 -1.56 3.42
N ASN A 147 -14.28 -2.66 4.19
CA ASN A 147 -15.08 -3.81 3.75
C ASN A 147 -16.60 -3.60 3.85
N ILE A 148 -17.04 -2.36 4.04
CA ILE A 148 -18.44 -1.93 3.90
C ILE A 148 -18.85 -1.70 2.45
N ILE A 149 -17.89 -1.53 1.53
CA ILE A 149 -18.17 -1.32 0.09
C ILE A 149 -18.65 -2.60 -0.61
N MET A 150 -19.34 -2.42 -1.74
CA MET A 150 -19.72 -3.49 -2.66
C MET A 150 -18.93 -3.32 -3.96
N PRO A 151 -17.74 -3.90 -4.08
CA PRO A 151 -16.87 -3.65 -5.22
C PRO A 151 -17.36 -4.38 -6.48
N ILE A 152 -17.14 -3.78 -7.65
CA ILE A 152 -17.37 -4.44 -8.96
C ILE A 152 -16.27 -5.43 -9.32
N GLY A 153 -15.10 -5.33 -8.65
CA GLY A 153 -13.95 -6.21 -8.79
C GLY A 153 -12.95 -6.04 -7.65
N ALA A 154 -12.12 -7.03 -7.39
CA ALA A 154 -11.12 -6.97 -6.33
C ALA A 154 -9.77 -7.56 -6.77
N VAL A 155 -8.71 -7.19 -6.04
CA VAL A 155 -7.40 -7.86 -6.08
C VAL A 155 -7.04 -8.33 -4.68
N ILE A 156 -6.60 -9.59 -4.57
CA ILE A 156 -5.88 -10.06 -3.39
C ILE A 156 -4.47 -10.36 -3.85
N THR A 157 -3.49 -9.54 -3.46
CA THR A 157 -2.13 -9.61 -3.98
C THR A 157 -1.43 -10.90 -3.57
N ASN A 158 -0.77 -10.92 -2.45
CA ASN A 158 -0.11 -12.09 -1.87
C ASN A 158 -0.45 -12.25 -0.39
N ILE A 159 -0.14 -13.41 0.17
CA ILE A 159 -0.30 -13.73 1.60
C ILE A 159 1.06 -14.07 2.17
N GLU A 160 1.50 -13.27 3.14
CA GLU A 160 2.73 -13.48 3.89
C GLU A 160 2.45 -13.39 5.40
N MET A 161 3.40 -13.88 6.18
CA MET A 161 3.32 -13.78 7.65
C MET A 161 3.59 -12.33 8.06
N ASP A 162 2.54 -11.61 8.37
CA ASP A 162 2.58 -10.24 8.90
C ASP A 162 1.39 -10.01 9.82
N HIS A 163 1.51 -9.10 10.79
CA HIS A 163 0.48 -8.79 11.78
C HIS A 163 -0.11 -10.02 12.48
N MET A 164 0.77 -11.00 12.81
CA MET A 164 0.36 -12.31 13.32
C MET A 164 -0.45 -12.25 14.61
N ASN A 165 -0.18 -11.26 15.46
CA ASN A 165 -0.95 -11.00 16.69
C ASN A 165 -2.43 -10.63 16.45
N ILE A 166 -2.79 -10.24 15.21
CA ILE A 166 -4.15 -9.82 14.84
C ILE A 166 -4.75 -10.79 13.83
N LEU A 167 -3.99 -11.16 12.79
CA LEU A 167 -4.50 -11.92 11.65
C LEU A 167 -4.33 -13.44 11.80
N GLY A 168 -3.57 -13.87 12.81
CA GLY A 168 -3.28 -15.29 13.09
C GLY A 168 -1.88 -15.73 12.64
N ASN A 169 -1.50 -16.92 13.10
CA ASN A 169 -0.13 -17.43 13.02
C ASN A 169 0.09 -18.42 11.87
N THR A 170 -0.82 -18.46 10.89
CA THR A 170 -0.71 -19.35 9.73
C THR A 170 -1.15 -18.64 8.45
N ILE A 171 -0.54 -19.01 7.32
CA ILE A 171 -0.95 -18.52 5.98
C ILE A 171 -2.46 -18.71 5.75
N ARG A 172 -3.04 -19.82 6.22
CA ARG A 172 -4.47 -20.11 6.09
C ARG A 172 -5.35 -19.13 6.87
N GLN A 173 -4.95 -18.74 8.08
CA GLN A 173 -5.68 -17.74 8.89
C GLN A 173 -5.62 -16.36 8.24
N ILE A 174 -4.43 -15.91 7.87
CA ILE A 174 -4.22 -14.61 7.21
C ILE A 174 -4.99 -14.57 5.88
N ALA A 175 -4.97 -15.67 5.10
CA ALA A 175 -5.72 -15.77 3.86
C ALA A 175 -7.25 -15.65 4.09
N ARG A 176 -7.80 -16.21 5.17
CA ARG A 176 -9.22 -16.08 5.52
C ARG A 176 -9.61 -14.64 5.81
N GLU A 177 -8.79 -13.92 6.56
CA GLU A 177 -9.05 -12.51 6.84
C GLU A 177 -9.07 -11.68 5.54
N LYS A 178 -8.10 -11.91 4.64
CA LYS A 178 -8.03 -11.18 3.38
C LYS A 178 -9.12 -11.61 2.39
N ALA A 179 -9.49 -12.88 2.36
CA ALA A 179 -10.59 -13.39 1.55
C ALA A 179 -11.96 -12.82 1.96
N GLY A 180 -12.08 -12.20 3.14
CA GLY A 180 -13.30 -11.52 3.59
C GLY A 180 -13.76 -10.35 2.71
N ILE A 181 -12.92 -9.87 1.79
CA ILE A 181 -13.34 -8.87 0.78
C ILE A 181 -14.08 -9.49 -0.42
N ILE A 182 -14.08 -10.82 -0.55
CA ILE A 182 -14.79 -11.51 -1.64
C ILE A 182 -16.29 -11.46 -1.35
N LYS A 183 -17.05 -10.89 -2.27
CA LYS A 183 -18.50 -10.72 -2.19
C LYS A 183 -19.21 -11.61 -3.24
N ASP A 184 -20.52 -11.73 -3.12
CA ASP A 184 -21.32 -12.56 -4.01
C ASP A 184 -21.21 -12.11 -5.47
N GLY A 185 -20.89 -13.05 -6.37
CA GLY A 185 -20.70 -12.82 -7.79
C GLY A 185 -19.48 -11.98 -8.18
N LEU A 186 -18.59 -11.68 -7.23
CA LEU A 186 -17.42 -10.82 -7.47
C LEU A 186 -16.40 -11.50 -8.39
N THR A 187 -15.81 -10.74 -9.28
CA THR A 187 -14.58 -11.14 -10.00
C THR A 187 -13.37 -10.57 -9.27
N PHE A 188 -12.42 -11.42 -8.90
CA PHE A 188 -11.18 -10.98 -8.26
C PHE A 188 -9.95 -11.62 -8.87
N ALA A 189 -8.84 -10.87 -8.89
CA ALA A 189 -7.54 -11.32 -9.37
C ALA A 189 -6.58 -11.58 -8.20
N THR A 190 -5.64 -12.52 -8.38
CA THR A 190 -4.57 -12.79 -7.42
C THR A 190 -3.33 -13.32 -8.11
N PHE A 191 -2.15 -12.95 -7.61
CA PHE A 191 -0.88 -13.58 -7.99
C PHE A 191 -0.32 -14.51 -6.91
N GLU A 192 -1.12 -14.81 -5.88
CA GLU A 192 -0.76 -15.75 -4.82
C GLU A 192 -0.50 -17.16 -5.39
N LYS A 193 0.55 -17.80 -4.86
CA LYS A 193 0.98 -19.15 -5.29
C LYS A 193 0.91 -20.19 -4.19
N LYS A 194 0.90 -19.76 -2.90
CA LYS A 194 0.89 -20.67 -1.75
C LYS A 194 -0.40 -21.49 -1.73
N ARG A 195 -0.24 -22.81 -1.76
CA ARG A 195 -1.36 -23.76 -1.80
C ARG A 195 -2.40 -23.50 -0.71
N ALA A 196 -1.93 -23.26 0.54
CA ALA A 196 -2.81 -23.03 1.67
C ALA A 196 -3.71 -21.79 1.51
N ALA A 197 -3.20 -20.71 0.89
CA ALA A 197 -3.96 -19.50 0.61
C ALA A 197 -4.92 -19.71 -0.57
N ILE A 198 -4.47 -20.36 -1.64
CA ILE A 198 -5.31 -20.67 -2.80
C ILE A 198 -6.50 -21.57 -2.45
N GLU A 199 -6.31 -22.55 -1.56
CA GLU A 199 -7.42 -23.38 -1.05
C GLU A 199 -8.49 -22.53 -0.34
N VAL A 200 -8.08 -21.56 0.47
CA VAL A 200 -8.99 -20.59 1.12
C VAL A 200 -9.73 -19.75 0.09
N PHE A 201 -9.01 -19.22 -0.91
CA PHE A 201 -9.62 -18.39 -1.96
C PHE A 201 -10.61 -19.19 -2.81
N ASN A 202 -10.30 -20.44 -3.15
CA ASN A 202 -11.21 -21.32 -3.87
C ASN A 202 -12.48 -21.58 -3.06
N MET A 203 -12.34 -21.82 -1.74
CA MET A 203 -13.50 -22.04 -0.87
C MET A 203 -14.38 -20.78 -0.79
N ALA A 204 -13.79 -19.61 -0.58
CA ALA A 204 -14.50 -18.33 -0.57
C ALA A 204 -15.17 -18.06 -1.92
N ALA A 205 -14.47 -18.30 -3.03
CA ALA A 205 -15.03 -18.15 -4.38
C ALA A 205 -16.23 -19.07 -4.60
N LYS A 206 -16.19 -20.31 -4.12
CA LYS A 206 -17.33 -21.25 -4.20
C LYS A 206 -18.52 -20.78 -3.38
N VAL A 207 -18.29 -20.35 -2.12
CA VAL A 207 -19.35 -19.86 -1.21
C VAL A 207 -20.06 -18.66 -1.81
N HIS A 208 -19.29 -17.67 -2.31
CA HIS A 208 -19.79 -16.41 -2.84
C HIS A 208 -20.09 -16.46 -4.37
N LYS A 209 -20.03 -17.62 -4.99
CA LYS A 209 -20.16 -17.74 -6.45
C LYS A 209 -19.30 -16.72 -7.21
N ALA A 210 -18.14 -16.40 -6.63
CA ALA A 210 -17.19 -15.42 -7.14
C ALA A 210 -16.24 -16.07 -8.15
N LYS A 211 -15.69 -15.25 -9.05
CA LYS A 211 -14.78 -15.69 -10.10
C LYS A 211 -13.34 -15.31 -9.76
N MET A 212 -12.51 -16.29 -9.43
CA MET A 212 -11.09 -16.10 -9.22
C MET A 212 -10.30 -16.11 -10.52
N ILE A 213 -9.45 -15.11 -10.72
CA ILE A 213 -8.49 -15.02 -11.82
C ILE A 213 -7.09 -15.12 -11.23
N ARG A 214 -6.39 -16.20 -11.54
CA ARG A 214 -4.97 -16.30 -11.23
C ARG A 214 -4.17 -15.59 -12.33
N THR A 215 -3.23 -14.74 -11.94
CA THR A 215 -2.37 -14.08 -12.93
C THR A 215 -1.51 -15.10 -13.66
N HIS A 216 -1.25 -14.83 -14.93
CA HIS A 216 -0.28 -15.59 -15.71
C HIS A 216 1.15 -15.15 -15.37
N GLN A 217 2.10 -15.98 -15.68
CA GLN A 217 3.51 -15.61 -15.61
C GLN A 217 3.85 -14.62 -16.73
N ALA A 218 4.57 -13.54 -16.37
CA ALA A 218 5.19 -12.65 -17.34
C ALA A 218 6.27 -13.40 -18.15
N ARG A 219 6.44 -13.03 -19.41
CA ARG A 219 7.42 -13.61 -20.33
C ARG A 219 8.34 -12.52 -20.87
N ASN A 220 9.48 -12.91 -21.41
CA ASN A 220 10.43 -11.99 -22.06
C ASN A 220 10.79 -10.80 -21.17
N VAL A 221 10.97 -11.07 -19.85
CA VAL A 221 11.28 -10.03 -18.88
C VAL A 221 12.70 -9.52 -19.14
N LYS A 222 12.82 -8.21 -19.33
CA LYS A 222 14.08 -7.47 -19.44
C LYS A 222 14.09 -6.37 -18.40
N ILE A 223 15.21 -6.22 -17.70
CA ILE A 223 15.43 -5.19 -16.69
C ILE A 223 16.71 -4.46 -17.03
N SER A 224 16.62 -3.16 -17.27
CA SER A 224 17.74 -2.26 -17.50
C SER A 224 17.59 -1.01 -16.63
N ASP A 225 17.27 0.12 -17.19
CA ASP A 225 16.81 1.36 -16.53
C ASP A 225 15.31 1.34 -16.20
N HIS A 226 14.58 0.42 -16.81
CA HIS A 226 13.17 0.14 -16.62
C HIS A 226 12.89 -1.35 -16.85
N ILE A 227 11.68 -1.79 -16.54
CA ILE A 227 11.26 -3.18 -16.79
C ILE A 227 10.42 -3.23 -18.06
N GLU A 228 10.77 -4.16 -18.96
CA GLU A 228 9.91 -4.58 -20.07
C GLU A 228 9.51 -6.04 -19.91
N PHE A 229 8.28 -6.39 -20.22
CA PHE A 229 7.80 -7.77 -20.22
C PHE A 229 6.55 -7.98 -21.07
N ASP A 230 6.31 -9.20 -21.47
CA ASP A 230 5.09 -9.60 -22.12
C ASP A 230 4.12 -10.23 -21.12
N TYR A 231 2.92 -9.68 -21.05
CA TYR A 231 1.82 -10.24 -20.25
C TYR A 231 0.61 -10.49 -21.15
N GLN A 232 0.39 -11.77 -21.49
CA GLN A 232 -0.61 -12.18 -22.48
C GLN A 232 -0.41 -11.46 -23.84
N SER A 233 -1.33 -10.58 -24.26
CA SER A 233 -1.23 -9.81 -25.51
C SER A 233 -0.66 -8.40 -25.32
N TYR A 234 -0.16 -8.07 -24.12
CA TYR A 234 0.42 -6.76 -23.79
C TYR A 234 1.93 -6.85 -23.76
N HIS A 235 2.60 -5.95 -24.45
CA HIS A 235 3.98 -5.62 -24.22
C HIS A 235 3.98 -4.45 -23.23
N VAL A 236 4.47 -4.69 -22.02
CA VAL A 236 4.38 -3.76 -20.88
C VAL A 236 5.76 -3.18 -20.59
N SER A 237 5.84 -1.88 -20.40
CA SER A 237 6.97 -1.18 -19.84
C SER A 237 6.56 -0.58 -18.49
N LEU A 238 7.42 -0.66 -17.47
CA LEU A 238 7.22 -0.04 -16.16
C LEU A 238 8.41 0.88 -15.84
N PRO A 239 8.19 2.11 -15.36
CA PRO A 239 9.26 3.05 -15.04
C PRO A 239 9.94 2.72 -13.70
N THR A 240 10.45 1.50 -13.56
CA THR A 240 11.11 0.98 -12.36
C THR A 240 11.95 -0.24 -12.72
N ILE A 241 12.94 -0.56 -11.90
CA ILE A 241 13.73 -1.80 -12.00
C ILE A 241 13.35 -2.83 -10.92
N ALA A 242 12.32 -2.57 -10.12
CA ALA A 242 11.88 -3.46 -9.04
C ALA A 242 11.00 -4.61 -9.58
N PRO A 243 11.47 -5.87 -9.61
CA PRO A 243 10.79 -6.99 -10.27
C PRO A 243 9.40 -7.29 -9.69
N TYR A 244 9.16 -7.03 -8.40
CA TYR A 244 7.86 -7.26 -7.76
C TYR A 244 6.72 -6.42 -8.38
N GLN A 245 7.03 -5.31 -9.05
CA GLN A 245 6.03 -4.50 -9.74
C GLN A 245 5.41 -5.22 -10.95
N ILE A 246 6.10 -6.20 -11.52
CA ILE A 246 5.54 -7.06 -12.59
C ILE A 246 4.28 -7.77 -12.09
N LEU A 247 4.31 -8.30 -10.87
CA LEU A 247 3.17 -9.02 -10.28
C LEU A 247 2.00 -8.07 -9.98
N ASN A 248 2.29 -6.89 -9.42
CA ASN A 248 1.29 -5.87 -9.12
C ASN A 248 0.60 -5.37 -10.40
N ALA A 249 1.38 -5.05 -11.44
CA ALA A 249 0.87 -4.64 -12.75
C ALA A 249 0.05 -5.76 -13.43
N SER A 250 0.55 -7.00 -13.37
CA SER A 250 -0.15 -8.17 -13.94
C SER A 250 -1.51 -8.39 -13.28
N ALA A 251 -1.63 -8.18 -11.96
CA ALA A 251 -2.90 -8.31 -11.24
C ALA A 251 -3.89 -7.21 -11.65
N ALA A 252 -3.42 -5.97 -11.78
CA ALA A 252 -4.25 -4.87 -12.26
C ALA A 252 -4.75 -5.13 -13.70
N ILE A 253 -3.87 -5.54 -14.61
CA ILE A 253 -4.25 -5.90 -15.99
C ILE A 253 -5.28 -7.05 -16.00
N ALA A 254 -5.04 -8.12 -15.22
CA ALA A 254 -5.90 -9.28 -15.17
C ALA A 254 -7.33 -8.91 -14.73
N LEU A 255 -7.45 -8.13 -13.66
CA LEU A 255 -8.74 -7.67 -13.15
C LEU A 255 -9.46 -6.79 -14.17
N LEU A 256 -8.80 -5.72 -14.65
CA LEU A 256 -9.45 -4.75 -15.54
C LEU A 256 -9.89 -5.37 -16.88
N ARG A 257 -9.09 -6.30 -17.42
CA ARG A 257 -9.50 -7.08 -18.61
C ARG A 257 -10.74 -7.92 -18.36
N ALA A 258 -10.85 -8.55 -17.19
CA ALA A 258 -12.01 -9.34 -16.85
C ALA A 258 -13.26 -8.46 -16.73
N LEU A 259 -13.15 -7.34 -16.00
CA LEU A 259 -14.26 -6.39 -15.85
C LEU A 259 -14.70 -5.78 -17.19
N LYS A 260 -13.75 -5.51 -18.11
CA LYS A 260 -14.08 -5.12 -19.49
C LYS A 260 -14.88 -6.20 -20.21
N ARG A 261 -14.47 -7.47 -20.13
CA ARG A 261 -15.21 -8.60 -20.74
C ARG A 261 -16.61 -8.77 -20.14
N GLU A 262 -16.74 -8.47 -18.86
CA GLU A 262 -18.02 -8.49 -18.14
C GLU A 262 -18.86 -7.22 -18.39
N LYS A 263 -18.39 -6.30 -19.22
CA LYS A 263 -19.04 -5.01 -19.55
C LYS A 263 -19.28 -4.11 -18.32
N LYS A 264 -18.49 -4.29 -17.25
CA LYS A 264 -18.57 -3.48 -16.04
C LYS A 264 -17.81 -2.15 -16.13
N LEU A 265 -16.86 -2.06 -17.08
CA LEU A 265 -16.12 -0.84 -17.39
C LEU A 265 -15.65 -0.83 -18.86
N GLN A 266 -15.28 0.35 -19.34
CA GLN A 266 -14.74 0.54 -20.69
C GLN A 266 -13.31 1.06 -20.60
N ILE A 267 -12.37 0.31 -21.13
CA ILE A 267 -10.95 0.69 -21.23
C ILE A 267 -10.37 0.15 -22.53
N SER A 268 -9.42 0.85 -23.10
CA SER A 268 -8.66 0.39 -24.26
C SER A 268 -7.36 -0.32 -23.82
N LYS A 269 -6.67 -0.93 -24.78
CA LYS A 269 -5.31 -1.45 -24.53
C LYS A 269 -4.33 -0.31 -24.26
N ALA A 270 -4.50 0.81 -24.95
CA ALA A 270 -3.65 1.99 -24.79
C ALA A 270 -3.78 2.58 -23.37
N ASP A 271 -5.00 2.69 -22.83
CA ASP A 271 -5.24 3.20 -21.47
C ASP A 271 -4.51 2.35 -20.43
N ILE A 272 -4.53 1.02 -20.59
CA ILE A 272 -3.82 0.09 -19.70
C ILE A 272 -2.32 0.36 -19.78
N LEU A 273 -1.73 0.41 -20.97
CA LEU A 273 -0.28 0.61 -21.14
C LEU A 273 0.17 1.99 -20.66
N GLN A 274 -0.59 3.05 -20.95
CA GLN A 274 -0.29 4.39 -20.47
C GLN A 274 -0.46 4.54 -18.96
N GLY A 275 -1.48 3.92 -18.38
CA GLY A 275 -1.73 3.97 -16.95
C GLY A 275 -0.69 3.20 -16.13
N LEU A 276 0.02 2.25 -16.73
CA LEU A 276 1.14 1.57 -16.08
C LEU A 276 2.43 2.40 -16.04
N GLN A 277 2.50 3.51 -16.81
CA GLN A 277 3.60 4.48 -16.77
C GLN A 277 3.49 5.40 -15.54
N THR A 278 3.28 4.82 -14.38
CA THR A 278 3.18 5.54 -13.11
C THR A 278 4.09 4.89 -12.08
N SER A 279 4.69 5.70 -11.22
CA SER A 279 5.41 5.25 -10.05
C SER A 279 4.52 5.40 -8.80
N TRP A 280 4.80 4.62 -7.77
CA TRP A 280 4.20 4.79 -6.47
C TRP A 280 5.28 5.21 -5.48
N ALA A 281 5.04 6.32 -4.79
CA ALA A 281 5.99 6.86 -3.83
C ALA A 281 6.44 5.79 -2.81
N VAL A 282 7.69 5.86 -2.40
CA VAL A 282 8.35 4.95 -1.45
C VAL A 282 8.33 3.46 -1.86
N ARG A 283 8.23 3.18 -3.15
CA ARG A 283 8.33 1.83 -3.71
C ARG A 283 9.43 1.78 -4.77
N PHE A 284 10.65 1.55 -4.32
CA PHE A 284 11.87 1.63 -5.12
C PHE A 284 11.96 2.97 -5.86
N GLU A 285 11.68 4.04 -5.13
CA GLU A 285 11.64 5.41 -5.65
C GLU A 285 13.06 5.99 -5.64
N GLN A 286 13.54 6.44 -6.80
CA GLN A 286 14.79 7.20 -6.88
C GLN A 286 14.50 8.66 -6.54
N VAL A 287 15.10 9.16 -5.47
CA VAL A 287 14.92 10.53 -4.96
C VAL A 287 16.12 11.45 -5.23
N SER A 288 17.26 10.89 -5.68
CA SER A 288 18.43 11.65 -6.13
C SER A 288 19.18 10.87 -7.20
N GLU A 289 19.83 11.60 -8.12
CA GLU A 289 20.65 11.00 -9.18
C GLU A 289 22.15 10.97 -8.83
N LYS A 290 22.64 11.98 -8.13
CA LYS A 290 24.07 12.15 -7.82
C LYS A 290 24.29 12.64 -6.38
N PRO A 291 24.66 11.75 -5.43
CA PRO A 291 24.72 10.29 -5.61
C PRO A 291 23.32 9.71 -5.85
N ARG A 292 23.28 8.52 -6.44
CA ARG A 292 22.02 7.80 -6.64
C ARG A 292 21.45 7.39 -5.28
N VAL A 293 20.23 7.85 -4.97
CA VAL A 293 19.52 7.50 -3.72
C VAL A 293 18.18 6.88 -4.08
N ILE A 294 17.93 5.70 -3.55
CA ILE A 294 16.70 4.95 -3.72
C ILE A 294 16.07 4.71 -2.34
N ILE A 295 14.78 4.98 -2.22
CA ILE A 295 14.00 4.72 -1.02
C ILE A 295 12.97 3.62 -1.27
N ASP A 296 12.83 2.69 -0.31
CA ASP A 296 11.84 1.61 -0.40
C ASP A 296 11.21 1.31 0.96
N GLY A 297 9.90 1.19 1.00
CA GLY A 297 9.13 0.95 2.21
C GLY A 297 9.00 -0.52 2.60
N ALA A 298 9.93 -1.40 2.23
CA ALA A 298 9.98 -2.77 2.71
C ALA A 298 10.12 -2.79 4.24
N HIS A 299 9.23 -3.53 4.93
CA HIS A 299 9.12 -3.52 6.39
C HIS A 299 8.72 -4.88 6.99
N ASN A 300 8.84 -5.93 6.19
CA ASN A 300 8.69 -7.33 6.59
C ASN A 300 9.65 -8.21 5.77
N GLU A 301 9.84 -9.45 6.22
CA GLU A 301 10.81 -10.37 5.62
C GLU A 301 10.63 -10.55 4.10
N ASN A 302 9.40 -10.73 3.63
CA ASN A 302 9.13 -10.89 2.20
C ASN A 302 9.36 -9.57 1.42
N GLY A 303 9.00 -8.41 2.00
CA GLY A 303 9.31 -7.11 1.40
C GLY A 303 10.81 -6.90 1.22
N ILE A 304 11.62 -7.32 2.19
CA ILE A 304 13.08 -7.28 2.08
C ILE A 304 13.60 -8.29 1.04
N ASP A 305 13.03 -9.48 0.93
CA ASP A 305 13.40 -10.43 -0.15
C ASP A 305 13.17 -9.79 -1.52
N GLU A 306 12.02 -9.17 -1.72
CA GLU A 306 11.70 -8.47 -2.97
C GLU A 306 12.62 -7.27 -3.22
N LEU A 307 12.99 -6.53 -2.17
CA LEU A 307 13.99 -5.47 -2.26
C LEU A 307 15.36 -6.04 -2.66
N CYS A 308 15.82 -7.12 -2.03
CA CYS A 308 17.08 -7.77 -2.39
C CYS A 308 17.11 -8.22 -3.87
N HIS A 309 16.00 -8.75 -4.39
CA HIS A 309 15.88 -9.05 -5.82
C HIS A 309 16.00 -7.81 -6.71
N ALA A 310 15.50 -6.66 -6.25
CA ALA A 310 15.66 -5.39 -6.98
C ALA A 310 17.09 -4.85 -6.86
N LEU A 311 17.73 -4.97 -5.69
CA LEU A 311 19.13 -4.55 -5.47
C LEU A 311 20.12 -5.37 -6.30
N ALA A 312 19.82 -6.62 -6.60
CA ALA A 312 20.61 -7.46 -7.49
C ALA A 312 20.67 -6.97 -8.94
N GLN A 313 19.74 -6.07 -9.33
CA GLN A 313 19.74 -5.42 -10.65
C GLN A 313 20.65 -4.17 -10.68
N ILE A 314 21.18 -3.74 -9.54
CA ILE A 314 22.10 -2.60 -9.41
C ILE A 314 23.53 -3.15 -9.29
N PRO A 315 24.40 -2.99 -10.31
CA PRO A 315 25.77 -3.52 -10.27
C PRO A 315 26.70 -2.73 -9.35
N GLU A 316 26.40 -1.46 -9.09
CA GLU A 316 27.23 -0.57 -8.28
C GLU A 316 27.27 -1.00 -6.80
N GLU A 317 28.36 -0.65 -6.11
CA GLU A 317 28.46 -0.81 -4.66
C GLU A 317 27.37 0.00 -3.95
N LYS A 318 26.85 -0.54 -2.86
CA LYS A 318 25.71 0.02 -2.15
C LYS A 318 26.02 0.31 -0.69
N VAL A 319 25.40 1.36 -0.18
CA VAL A 319 25.25 1.63 1.26
C VAL A 319 23.77 1.55 1.57
N ILE A 320 23.40 0.77 2.59
CA ILE A 320 22.01 0.56 2.98
C ILE A 320 21.81 1.22 4.35
N VAL A 321 20.97 2.26 4.42
CA VAL A 321 20.53 2.88 5.66
C VAL A 321 19.23 2.19 6.10
N PHE A 322 19.23 1.61 7.28
CA PHE A 322 18.12 0.82 7.78
C PHE A 322 17.61 1.31 9.13
N SER A 323 16.29 1.40 9.25
CA SER A 323 15.61 1.58 10.52
C SER A 323 14.25 0.89 10.54
N ALA A 324 13.82 0.35 11.67
CA ALA A 324 12.60 -0.43 11.75
C ALA A 324 11.80 -0.19 13.04
N LEU A 325 10.54 -0.62 13.04
CA LEU A 325 9.69 -0.63 14.23
C LEU A 325 9.96 -1.89 15.07
N LYS A 326 9.91 -1.76 16.41
CA LYS A 326 10.18 -2.83 17.38
C LYS A 326 9.29 -4.07 17.29
N ASP A 327 8.07 -3.89 16.73
CA ASP A 327 7.10 -4.97 16.55
C ASP A 327 7.28 -5.76 15.26
N LYS A 328 8.29 -5.43 14.46
CA LYS A 328 8.66 -6.15 13.24
C LYS A 328 9.78 -7.15 13.50
N ARG A 329 9.89 -8.14 12.63
CA ARG A 329 11.00 -9.12 12.66
C ARG A 329 12.26 -8.53 12.03
N TYR A 330 12.75 -7.43 12.60
CA TYR A 330 13.85 -6.66 12.00
C TYR A 330 15.17 -7.45 11.95
N ARG A 331 15.42 -8.39 12.87
CA ARG A 331 16.63 -9.24 12.83
C ARG A 331 16.69 -10.05 11.53
N GLN A 332 15.59 -10.75 11.18
CA GLN A 332 15.50 -11.53 9.94
C GLN A 332 15.58 -10.63 8.70
N MET A 333 15.09 -9.41 8.77
CA MET A 333 15.22 -8.43 7.69
C MET A 333 16.69 -8.02 7.51
N LEU A 334 17.40 -7.74 8.59
CA LEU A 334 18.82 -7.35 8.58
C LEU A 334 19.72 -8.49 8.10
N GLU A 335 19.47 -9.74 8.55
CA GLU A 335 20.18 -10.94 8.05
C GLU A 335 20.10 -11.04 6.52
N LYS A 336 18.96 -10.73 5.92
CA LYS A 336 18.78 -10.74 4.45
C LYS A 336 19.50 -9.59 3.76
N LEU A 337 19.64 -8.45 4.41
CA LEU A 337 20.34 -7.28 3.87
C LEU A 337 21.87 -7.41 4.01
N GLN A 338 22.36 -8.24 4.93
CA GLN A 338 23.79 -8.57 4.99
C GLN A 338 24.26 -9.14 3.66
N GLY A 339 25.38 -8.62 3.15
CA GLY A 339 25.93 -9.00 1.84
C GLY A 339 25.31 -8.29 0.64
N GLN A 340 24.26 -7.48 0.82
CA GLN A 340 23.71 -6.62 -0.25
C GLN A 340 24.42 -5.27 -0.39
N GLY A 341 25.13 -4.85 0.64
CA GLY A 341 25.89 -3.59 0.70
C GLY A 341 26.40 -3.31 2.12
N GLU A 342 27.08 -2.20 2.32
CA GLU A 342 27.46 -1.72 3.65
C GLU A 342 26.23 -1.28 4.43
N LEU A 343 26.08 -1.72 5.67
CA LEU A 343 24.93 -1.39 6.50
C LEU A 343 25.23 -0.22 7.43
N ILE A 344 24.36 0.77 7.43
CA ILE A 344 24.26 1.82 8.44
C ILE A 344 22.92 1.65 9.15
N ILE A 345 22.96 1.40 10.44
CA ILE A 345 21.78 1.23 11.28
C ILE A 345 21.50 2.54 12.00
N THR A 346 20.25 2.97 11.97
CA THR A 346 19.84 4.23 12.59
C THR A 346 18.46 4.11 13.26
N GLU A 347 18.09 5.13 14.02
CA GLU A 347 16.76 5.21 14.63
C GLU A 347 15.99 6.45 14.17
N PHE A 348 14.70 6.47 14.42
CA PHE A 348 13.81 7.60 14.14
C PHE A 348 12.76 7.73 15.24
N ALA A 349 12.29 8.94 15.48
CA ALA A 349 11.32 9.23 16.54
C ALA A 349 9.94 8.65 16.23
N SER A 350 9.55 7.62 16.99
CA SER A 350 8.21 7.02 16.94
C SER A 350 7.92 6.29 18.24
N LYS A 351 6.65 6.26 18.67
CA LYS A 351 6.21 5.45 19.84
C LYS A 351 6.51 3.97 19.68
N ARG A 352 6.72 3.50 18.45
CA ARG A 352 6.96 2.10 18.08
C ARG A 352 8.37 1.83 17.59
N SER A 353 9.25 2.82 17.53
CA SER A 353 10.67 2.63 17.17
C SER A 353 11.45 1.94 18.27
N THR A 354 12.62 1.47 17.93
CA THR A 354 13.64 0.97 18.85
C THR A 354 14.96 1.68 18.55
N THR A 355 15.91 1.65 19.48
CA THR A 355 17.20 2.32 19.31
C THR A 355 18.05 1.67 18.21
N ALA A 356 18.95 2.45 17.63
CA ALA A 356 19.90 1.96 16.63
C ALA A 356 20.78 0.83 17.19
N GLU A 357 21.21 0.95 18.44
CA GLU A 357 21.98 -0.09 19.16
C GLU A 357 21.21 -1.41 19.25
N ASN A 358 19.91 -1.38 19.62
CA ASN A 358 19.08 -2.58 19.71
C ASN A 358 18.87 -3.23 18.34
N LEU A 359 18.75 -2.42 17.27
CA LEU A 359 18.65 -2.94 15.90
C LEU A 359 19.96 -3.62 15.46
N ALA A 360 21.10 -3.09 15.87
CA ALA A 360 22.43 -3.58 15.52
C ALA A 360 22.91 -4.75 16.39
N GLU A 361 22.19 -5.09 17.46
CA GLU A 361 22.60 -6.13 18.42
C GLU A 361 22.86 -7.47 17.69
N GLY A 362 24.09 -7.99 17.85
CA GLY A 362 24.54 -9.26 17.26
C GLY A 362 24.94 -9.19 15.79
N LEU A 363 24.98 -8.00 15.19
CA LEU A 363 25.49 -7.80 13.83
C LEU A 363 26.94 -7.34 13.86
N GLU A 364 27.78 -7.93 13.00
CA GLU A 364 29.16 -7.52 12.78
C GLU A 364 29.32 -6.71 11.51
N GLY A 365 30.29 -5.79 11.47
CA GLY A 365 30.61 -4.99 10.29
C GLY A 365 29.58 -3.95 9.90
N VAL A 366 28.71 -3.54 10.84
CA VAL A 366 27.73 -2.49 10.63
C VAL A 366 28.18 -1.16 11.26
N THR A 367 27.78 -0.05 10.67
CA THR A 367 27.94 1.28 11.25
C THR A 367 26.65 1.64 11.99
N VAL A 368 26.77 2.13 13.23
CA VAL A 368 25.62 2.58 14.04
C VAL A 368 25.68 4.09 14.20
N ILE A 369 24.60 4.79 13.83
CA ILE A 369 24.47 6.24 13.93
C ILE A 369 23.03 6.52 14.38
N ASP A 370 22.85 7.10 15.55
CA ASP A 370 21.53 7.29 16.15
C ASP A 370 20.66 8.28 15.35
N ASP A 371 21.20 9.44 15.00
CA ASP A 371 20.47 10.42 14.20
C ASP A 371 20.39 9.99 12.74
N TRP A 372 19.17 9.80 12.24
CA TRP A 372 18.95 9.35 10.89
C TRP A 372 19.38 10.35 9.80
N ASN A 373 19.43 11.67 10.11
CA ASN A 373 19.95 12.65 9.16
C ASN A 373 21.47 12.51 9.03
N GLU A 374 22.17 12.34 10.14
CA GLU A 374 23.61 12.08 10.13
C GLU A 374 23.94 10.76 9.46
N ALA A 375 23.12 9.71 9.67
CA ALA A 375 23.26 8.41 9.00
C ALA A 375 23.15 8.54 7.48
N ILE A 376 22.20 9.33 6.98
CA ILE A 376 22.05 9.61 5.55
C ILE A 376 23.24 10.42 5.04
N ASP A 377 23.68 11.46 5.75
CA ASP A 377 24.83 12.27 5.36
C ASP A 377 26.10 11.43 5.28
N GLU A 378 26.30 10.50 6.20
CA GLU A 378 27.40 9.54 6.15
C GLU A 378 27.28 8.61 4.93
N ALA A 379 26.08 8.10 4.64
CA ALA A 379 25.87 7.26 3.46
C ALA A 379 26.18 8.02 2.14
N LEU A 380 25.77 9.30 2.06
CA LEU A 380 26.04 10.14 0.88
C LEU A 380 27.54 10.40 0.67
N ARG A 381 28.31 10.54 1.75
CA ARG A 381 29.79 10.73 1.70
C ARG A 381 30.54 9.53 1.14
N ARG A 382 29.96 8.32 1.21
CA ARG A 382 30.62 7.09 0.71
C ARG A 382 30.67 6.98 -0.80
N ASN A 383 30.03 7.89 -1.52
CA ASN A 383 30.01 7.94 -2.99
C ASN A 383 29.59 6.63 -3.67
N LYS A 384 28.64 5.91 -3.06
CA LYS A 384 28.02 4.67 -3.51
C LYS A 384 26.53 4.88 -3.78
N THR A 385 25.86 3.91 -4.37
CA THR A 385 24.39 3.95 -4.45
C THR A 385 23.81 3.78 -3.03
N VAL A 386 23.02 4.75 -2.59
CA VAL A 386 22.40 4.75 -1.25
C VAL A 386 21.00 4.16 -1.34
N ILE A 387 20.73 3.17 -0.51
CA ILE A 387 19.42 2.53 -0.35
C ILE A 387 18.92 2.83 1.05
N ILE A 388 17.69 3.32 1.19
CA ILE A 388 17.11 3.62 2.50
C ILE A 388 15.81 2.82 2.66
N THR A 389 15.70 2.02 3.75
CA THR A 389 14.60 1.06 3.90
C THR A 389 14.32 0.66 5.36
N GLY A 390 13.32 -0.20 5.58
CA GLY A 390 13.01 -0.90 6.83
C GLY A 390 11.69 -0.48 7.48
N SER A 391 11.17 0.71 7.21
CA SER A 391 9.88 1.19 7.73
C SER A 391 9.26 2.24 6.83
N LEU A 392 7.97 2.11 6.52
CA LEU A 392 7.24 3.16 5.79
C LEU A 392 7.25 4.51 6.51
N TYR A 393 7.16 4.51 7.84
CA TYR A 393 7.21 5.75 8.63
C TYR A 393 8.58 6.43 8.53
N PHE A 394 9.66 5.65 8.63
CA PHE A 394 11.01 6.15 8.44
C PHE A 394 11.20 6.74 7.03
N ILE A 395 10.81 5.98 6.01
CA ILE A 395 10.97 6.38 4.61
C ILE A 395 10.15 7.63 4.27
N SER A 396 9.01 7.84 4.91
CA SER A 396 8.24 9.08 4.73
C SER A 396 9.01 10.32 5.20
N LEU A 397 9.70 10.23 6.36
CA LEU A 397 10.57 11.31 6.85
C LEU A 397 11.75 11.57 5.91
N VAL A 398 12.37 10.49 5.44
CA VAL A 398 13.49 10.56 4.48
C VAL A 398 13.04 11.22 3.17
N ARG A 399 11.89 10.81 2.63
CA ARG A 399 11.34 11.37 1.39
C ARG A 399 11.09 12.87 1.51
N GLU A 400 10.54 13.31 2.64
CA GLU A 400 10.32 14.73 2.93
C GLU A 400 11.61 15.54 2.89
N ARG A 401 12.71 15.00 3.46
CA ARG A 401 14.03 15.62 3.42
C ARG A 401 14.49 15.86 1.98
N PHE A 402 14.36 14.86 1.09
CA PHE A 402 14.82 15.00 -0.30
C PHE A 402 13.92 15.87 -1.18
N LEU A 403 12.64 16.01 -0.86
CA LEU A 403 11.73 16.87 -1.61
C LEU A 403 11.82 18.36 -1.21
N LYS A 404 12.42 18.68 -0.06
CA LYS A 404 12.63 20.05 0.42
C LYS A 404 13.97 20.64 -0.03
N GLN A 405 14.84 19.83 -0.62
CA GLN A 405 16.11 20.25 -1.23
C GLN A 405 15.91 20.57 -2.73
#